data_be097098ab2683557911252a60a87cbe
#
_entry.id   be097098ab2683557911252a60a87cbe
#
_cell.length_a   1.000
_cell.length_b   1.000
_cell.length_c   1.000
_cell.angle_alpha   90.00
_cell.angle_beta   90.00
_cell.angle_gamma   90.00
#
_symmetry.space_group_name_H-M   'P 1'
#
loop_
_entity.id
_entity.type
_entity.pdbx_description
1 polymer ?
#
loop_
_entity_poly.entity_id
_entity_poly.type
_entity_poly.pdbx_seq_one_letter_code
_entity_poly.pdbx_strand_id
1 'polypeptide(L)'
;MMPSETQTLPAKESSAQNLIFPLLCGGFIVNGIIITFIGPILPIFIAKWNLDDTHAGMFFTTQFVGSFVGVLGSSALISARGFKPAITIGLAMMGIGFAMWGAPSYVLALCASAFFGVGYGLSTPGTNLWVAETYGDHRASALNVMNLAWGVGAIMCSPLAKISIRTGHVSLLLYVVGAFCCLLAIMLLRVPFVHSIHNAESSESQSGLSGADLAIAVMLGILFFIYVGTENGISGWAAADAKRSLTWSTDTWALAPMFFFGGLLGGRAAGAAILRRLKETTVAVGGILLAAGGTIIFAFATSRLTLFGGVFLAGLGLSSLYPIFIAWLSKWFGARARRVGGVLFALAALGGASLPPLVGVVSRYADSLRIGLLVPLAGCAVMLAVVALLRPNSRA
;
A
#
# COMPACT_ATOMS: atom_id res chain seq x y z
N MET A 1 -46.91 -8.47 23.19
CA MET A 1 -45.72 -7.66 23.43
C MET A 1 -44.80 -8.45 24.36
N MET A 2 -43.81 -9.15 23.83
CA MET A 2 -42.73 -9.77 24.62
C MET A 2 -41.53 -8.82 24.57
N PRO A 3 -40.85 -8.52 25.70
CA PRO A 3 -39.67 -7.69 25.68
C PRO A 3 -38.53 -8.48 25.04
N SER A 4 -37.80 -7.84 24.08
CA SER A 4 -36.58 -8.36 23.49
C SER A 4 -35.51 -8.52 24.58
N GLU A 5 -35.15 -9.73 24.91
CA GLU A 5 -33.97 -10.04 25.73
C GLU A 5 -32.73 -9.50 25.03
N THR A 6 -32.21 -8.39 25.50
CA THR A 6 -30.88 -7.91 25.21
C THR A 6 -29.91 -8.89 25.86
N GLN A 7 -29.40 -9.88 25.13
CA GLN A 7 -28.34 -10.74 25.60
C GLN A 7 -27.10 -9.88 25.88
N THR A 8 -26.90 -9.55 27.13
CA THR A 8 -25.66 -8.96 27.64
C THR A 8 -24.59 -10.04 27.58
N LEU A 9 -23.63 -9.86 26.66
CA LEU A 9 -22.44 -10.72 26.58
C LEU A 9 -21.68 -10.71 27.91
N PRO A 10 -21.15 -11.85 28.39
CA PRO A 10 -20.38 -11.90 29.62
C PRO A 10 -19.19 -10.97 29.56
N ALA A 11 -18.90 -10.25 30.65
CA ALA A 11 -17.89 -9.19 30.75
C ALA A 11 -16.47 -9.59 30.20
N LYS A 12 -16.16 -10.87 30.20
CA LYS A 12 -14.91 -11.43 29.67
C LYS A 12 -14.85 -11.45 28.13
N GLU A 13 -15.99 -11.60 27.46
CA GLU A 13 -16.09 -11.54 25.99
C GLU A 13 -16.07 -10.09 25.49
N SER A 14 -16.68 -9.17 26.21
CA SER A 14 -16.62 -7.74 25.93
C SER A 14 -15.19 -7.20 26.02
N SER A 15 -14.41 -7.63 27.03
CA SER A 15 -13.00 -7.23 27.18
C SER A 15 -12.11 -7.79 26.07
N ALA A 16 -12.35 -9.01 25.62
CA ALA A 16 -11.59 -9.62 24.51
C ALA A 16 -11.90 -8.97 23.16
N GLN A 17 -13.15 -8.57 22.92
CA GLN A 17 -13.55 -7.83 21.71
C GLN A 17 -12.89 -6.46 21.63
N ASN A 18 -12.71 -5.76 22.75
CA ASN A 18 -12.05 -4.45 22.79
C ASN A 18 -10.57 -4.53 22.39
N LEU A 19 -9.96 -5.72 22.46
CA LEU A 19 -8.55 -5.95 22.07
C LEU A 19 -8.36 -6.15 20.57
N ILE A 20 -9.39 -6.52 19.80
CA ILE A 20 -9.23 -6.83 18.37
C ILE A 20 -8.76 -5.61 17.60
N PHE A 21 -9.39 -4.47 17.75
CA PHE A 21 -9.07 -3.28 16.97
C PHE A 21 -7.63 -2.77 17.23
N PRO A 22 -7.15 -2.64 18.48
CA PRO A 22 -5.75 -2.34 18.74
C PRO A 22 -4.76 -3.35 18.12
N LEU A 23 -5.09 -4.66 18.16
CA LEU A 23 -4.24 -5.69 17.55
C LEU A 23 -4.21 -5.55 16.02
N LEU A 24 -5.34 -5.24 15.38
CA LEU A 24 -5.41 -4.96 13.94
C LEU A 24 -4.64 -3.69 13.58
N CYS A 25 -4.71 -2.63 14.39
CA CYS A 25 -3.89 -1.44 14.22
C CYS A 25 -2.39 -1.77 14.35
N GLY A 26 -2.00 -2.59 15.32
CA GLY A 26 -0.63 -3.12 15.44
C GLY A 26 -0.20 -3.90 14.19
N GLY A 27 -1.09 -4.75 13.66
CA GLY A 27 -0.90 -5.45 12.39
C GLY A 27 -0.69 -4.50 11.22
N PHE A 28 -1.43 -3.39 11.16
CA PHE A 28 -1.27 -2.38 10.11
C PHE A 28 0.02 -1.57 10.23
N ILE A 29 0.52 -1.29 11.45
CA ILE A 29 1.85 -0.68 11.64
C ILE A 29 2.93 -1.62 11.08
N VAL A 30 2.92 -2.90 11.47
CA VAL A 30 3.89 -3.89 10.99
C VAL A 30 3.77 -4.09 9.49
N ASN A 31 2.55 -4.11 8.96
CA ASN A 31 2.26 -4.16 7.55
C ASN A 31 2.90 -2.97 6.80
N GLY A 32 2.73 -1.74 7.33
CA GLY A 32 3.39 -0.55 6.79
C GLY A 32 4.91 -0.71 6.77
N ILE A 33 5.53 -1.22 7.84
CA ILE A 33 6.97 -1.48 7.88
C ILE A 33 7.37 -2.51 6.81
N ILE A 34 6.76 -3.69 6.77
CA ILE A 34 7.14 -4.80 5.90
C ILE A 34 7.03 -4.42 4.42
N ILE A 35 5.89 -3.85 4.01
CA ILE A 35 5.60 -3.56 2.60
C ILE A 35 6.50 -2.46 2.04
N THR A 36 6.87 -1.48 2.86
CA THR A 36 7.70 -0.36 2.40
C THR A 36 9.21 -0.59 2.60
N PHE A 37 9.60 -1.67 3.30
CA PHE A 37 10.99 -1.92 3.69
C PHE A 37 11.93 -2.11 2.50
N ILE A 38 11.43 -2.56 1.36
CA ILE A 38 12.25 -2.72 0.15
C ILE A 38 12.94 -1.42 -0.25
N GLY A 39 12.26 -0.27 -0.12
CA GLY A 39 12.82 1.02 -0.48
C GLY A 39 14.17 1.31 0.22
N PRO A 40 14.19 1.44 1.56
CA PRO A 40 15.42 1.76 2.28
C PRO A 40 16.47 0.65 2.27
N ILE A 41 16.12 -0.63 2.06
CA ILE A 41 17.07 -1.75 2.08
C ILE A 41 17.61 -2.12 0.69
N LEU A 42 16.97 -1.68 -0.38
CA LEU A 42 17.32 -2.03 -1.76
C LEU A 42 18.81 -1.82 -2.08
N PRO A 43 19.45 -0.70 -1.68
CA PRO A 43 20.89 -0.50 -1.94
C PRO A 43 21.80 -1.53 -1.24
N ILE A 44 21.35 -2.11 -0.13
CA ILE A 44 22.08 -3.19 0.59
C ILE A 44 21.93 -4.49 -0.17
N PHE A 45 20.74 -4.80 -0.68
CA PHE A 45 20.49 -6.00 -1.49
C PHE A 45 21.24 -5.96 -2.83
N ILE A 46 21.26 -4.79 -3.48
CA ILE A 46 22.06 -4.57 -4.69
C ILE A 46 23.53 -4.91 -4.41
N ALA A 47 24.10 -4.39 -3.34
CA ALA A 47 25.48 -4.64 -2.96
C ALA A 47 25.74 -6.09 -2.53
N LYS A 48 24.81 -6.69 -1.75
CA LYS A 48 24.96 -8.06 -1.21
C LYS A 48 25.04 -9.12 -2.30
N TRP A 49 24.24 -8.98 -3.36
CA TRP A 49 24.16 -9.97 -4.45
C TRP A 49 24.69 -9.46 -5.78
N ASN A 50 25.36 -8.30 -5.80
CA ASN A 50 25.89 -7.65 -7.01
C ASN A 50 24.82 -7.55 -8.12
N LEU A 51 23.64 -7.04 -7.77
CA LEU A 51 22.51 -6.96 -8.68
C LEU A 51 22.64 -5.74 -9.60
N ASP A 52 22.21 -5.89 -10.83
CA ASP A 52 21.83 -4.75 -11.66
C ASP A 52 20.42 -4.25 -11.29
N ASP A 53 20.03 -3.11 -11.82
CA ASP A 53 18.75 -2.49 -11.49
C ASP A 53 17.54 -3.31 -11.95
N THR A 54 17.69 -4.07 -13.05
CA THR A 54 16.62 -4.98 -13.52
C THR A 54 16.36 -6.08 -12.49
N HIS A 55 17.42 -6.74 -12.01
CA HIS A 55 17.28 -7.77 -10.98
C HIS A 55 16.82 -7.18 -9.64
N ALA A 56 17.29 -5.99 -9.28
CA ALA A 56 16.81 -5.29 -8.09
C ALA A 56 15.31 -4.97 -8.15
N GLY A 57 14.79 -4.63 -9.33
CA GLY A 57 13.37 -4.40 -9.57
C GLY A 57 12.49 -5.63 -9.36
N MET A 58 13.03 -6.86 -9.51
CA MET A 58 12.27 -8.11 -9.34
C MET A 58 11.71 -8.31 -7.93
N PHE A 59 12.27 -7.64 -6.91
CA PHE A 59 11.69 -7.66 -5.57
C PHE A 59 10.28 -7.08 -5.53
N PHE A 60 10.03 -6.00 -6.28
CA PHE A 60 8.69 -5.41 -6.40
C PHE A 60 7.75 -6.34 -7.17
N THR A 61 8.22 -6.90 -8.29
CA THR A 61 7.42 -7.86 -9.07
C THR A 61 6.96 -9.02 -8.20
N THR A 62 7.88 -9.69 -7.52
CA THR A 62 7.55 -10.88 -6.72
C THR A 62 6.64 -10.54 -5.54
N GLN A 63 6.87 -9.42 -4.86
CA GLN A 63 6.03 -8.93 -3.77
C GLN A 63 4.59 -8.68 -4.25
N PHE A 64 4.41 -7.93 -5.33
CA PHE A 64 3.09 -7.54 -5.81
C PHE A 64 2.35 -8.66 -6.55
N VAL A 65 3.06 -9.55 -7.26
CA VAL A 65 2.46 -10.78 -7.80
C VAL A 65 1.97 -11.68 -6.67
N GLY A 66 2.78 -11.82 -5.61
CA GLY A 66 2.35 -12.52 -4.40
C GLY A 66 1.09 -11.89 -3.80
N SER A 67 1.07 -10.55 -3.68
CA SER A 67 -0.08 -9.81 -3.17
C SER A 67 -1.34 -10.03 -4.03
N PHE A 68 -1.20 -10.02 -5.34
CA PHE A 68 -2.30 -10.31 -6.26
C PHE A 68 -2.91 -11.71 -6.01
N VAL A 69 -2.05 -12.73 -5.90
CA VAL A 69 -2.48 -14.11 -5.57
C VAL A 69 -3.15 -14.15 -4.20
N GLY A 70 -2.59 -13.46 -3.21
CA GLY A 70 -3.15 -13.35 -1.86
C GLY A 70 -4.55 -12.72 -1.84
N VAL A 71 -4.77 -11.64 -2.60
CA VAL A 71 -6.07 -10.96 -2.70
C VAL A 71 -7.15 -11.91 -3.26
N LEU A 72 -6.82 -12.66 -4.30
CA LEU A 72 -7.73 -13.67 -4.86
C LEU A 72 -8.03 -14.78 -3.84
N GLY A 73 -7.00 -15.26 -3.14
CA GLY A 73 -7.14 -16.26 -2.07
C GLY A 73 -7.92 -15.76 -0.86
N SER A 74 -7.83 -14.46 -0.55
CA SER A 74 -8.53 -13.81 0.56
C SER A 74 -10.05 -13.96 0.43
N SER A 75 -10.60 -13.64 -0.73
CA SER A 75 -12.04 -13.74 -1.00
C SER A 75 -12.55 -15.18 -0.84
N ALA A 76 -11.81 -16.15 -1.40
CA ALA A 76 -12.16 -17.56 -1.28
C ALA A 76 -12.09 -18.07 0.18
N LEU A 77 -11.03 -17.67 0.91
CA LEU A 77 -10.83 -18.10 2.30
C LEU A 77 -11.86 -17.47 3.24
N ILE A 78 -12.21 -16.19 3.04
CA ILE A 78 -13.23 -15.48 3.82
C ILE A 78 -14.60 -16.16 3.60
N SER A 79 -14.95 -16.47 2.36
CA SER A 79 -16.23 -17.14 2.04
C SER A 79 -16.30 -18.54 2.63
N ALA A 80 -15.18 -19.30 2.68
CA ALA A 80 -15.15 -20.67 3.16
C ALA A 80 -15.03 -20.78 4.70
N ARG A 81 -14.27 -19.90 5.36
CA ARG A 81 -13.88 -20.03 6.77
C ARG A 81 -13.97 -18.74 7.58
N GLY A 82 -14.47 -17.64 6.98
CA GLY A 82 -14.59 -16.33 7.63
C GLY A 82 -13.29 -15.53 7.65
N PHE A 83 -13.34 -14.34 8.25
CA PHE A 83 -12.25 -13.36 8.26
C PHE A 83 -11.02 -13.79 9.08
N LYS A 84 -11.25 -14.44 10.22
CA LYS A 84 -10.17 -14.78 11.17
C LYS A 84 -9.03 -15.57 10.53
N PRO A 85 -9.26 -16.68 9.81
CA PRO A 85 -8.19 -17.41 9.13
C PRO A 85 -7.45 -16.58 8.09
N ALA A 86 -8.17 -15.79 7.27
CA ALA A 86 -7.55 -14.96 6.24
C ALA A 86 -6.58 -13.95 6.85
N ILE A 87 -6.99 -13.27 7.93
CA ILE A 87 -6.18 -12.27 8.61
C ILE A 87 -4.97 -12.92 9.31
N THR A 88 -5.20 -13.99 10.08
CA THR A 88 -4.14 -14.59 10.91
C THR A 88 -3.11 -15.35 10.09
N ILE A 89 -3.54 -16.12 9.09
CA ILE A 89 -2.62 -16.82 8.17
C ILE A 89 -1.84 -15.77 7.36
N GLY A 90 -2.52 -14.73 6.86
CA GLY A 90 -1.87 -13.65 6.11
C GLY A 90 -0.77 -12.95 6.92
N LEU A 91 -1.05 -12.56 8.18
CA LEU A 91 -0.05 -11.97 9.06
C LEU A 91 1.11 -12.94 9.36
N ALA A 92 0.85 -14.21 9.61
CA ALA A 92 1.89 -15.20 9.84
C ALA A 92 2.79 -15.37 8.61
N MET A 93 2.21 -15.45 7.41
CA MET A 93 2.97 -15.51 6.14
C MET A 93 3.80 -14.24 5.93
N MET A 94 3.27 -13.07 6.25
CA MET A 94 4.03 -11.82 6.19
C MET A 94 5.25 -11.86 7.13
N GLY A 95 5.05 -12.25 8.39
CA GLY A 95 6.13 -12.30 9.37
C GLY A 95 7.23 -13.30 8.99
N ILE A 96 6.85 -14.51 8.60
CA ILE A 96 7.77 -15.56 8.17
C ILE A 96 8.53 -15.13 6.90
N GLY A 97 7.81 -14.67 5.87
CA GLY A 97 8.43 -14.23 4.63
C GLY A 97 9.39 -13.06 4.82
N PHE A 98 9.03 -12.09 5.67
CA PHE A 98 9.91 -10.97 5.97
C PHE A 98 11.20 -11.41 6.70
N ALA A 99 11.09 -12.32 7.65
CA ALA A 99 12.26 -12.91 8.31
C ALA A 99 13.15 -13.66 7.31
N MET A 100 12.56 -14.34 6.32
CA MET A 100 13.30 -15.06 5.27
C MET A 100 14.11 -14.14 4.32
N TRP A 101 13.89 -12.82 4.30
CA TRP A 101 14.76 -11.89 3.55
C TRP A 101 16.21 -11.86 4.03
N GLY A 102 16.47 -12.33 5.26
CA GLY A 102 17.83 -12.60 5.74
C GLY A 102 18.57 -13.72 5.00
N ALA A 103 17.90 -14.46 4.11
CA ALA A 103 18.43 -15.60 3.38
C ALA A 103 19.75 -15.29 2.62
N PRO A 104 20.63 -16.30 2.44
CA PRO A 104 21.92 -16.09 1.78
C PRO A 104 21.80 -15.91 0.27
N SER A 105 20.73 -16.39 -0.36
CA SER A 105 20.56 -16.43 -1.82
C SER A 105 19.51 -15.40 -2.28
N TYR A 106 19.80 -14.77 -3.41
CA TYR A 106 18.89 -13.84 -4.09
C TYR A 106 17.54 -14.50 -4.44
N VAL A 107 17.59 -15.73 -4.98
CA VAL A 107 16.36 -16.46 -5.36
C VAL A 107 15.47 -16.74 -4.14
N LEU A 108 16.06 -17.16 -3.01
CA LEU A 108 15.30 -17.34 -1.77
C LEU A 108 14.70 -16.03 -1.25
N ALA A 109 15.41 -14.91 -1.40
CA ALA A 109 14.88 -13.61 -1.03
C ALA A 109 13.71 -13.17 -1.94
N LEU A 110 13.73 -13.50 -3.24
CA LEU A 110 12.59 -13.29 -4.13
C LEU A 110 11.40 -14.18 -3.76
N CYS A 111 11.63 -15.46 -3.44
CA CYS A 111 10.58 -16.36 -2.93
C CYS A 111 9.98 -15.84 -1.63
N ALA A 112 10.82 -15.32 -0.72
CA ALA A 112 10.38 -14.69 0.52
C ALA A 112 9.51 -13.45 0.25
N SER A 113 9.88 -12.61 -0.74
CA SER A 113 9.08 -11.46 -1.20
C SER A 113 7.71 -11.89 -1.70
N ALA A 114 7.64 -12.92 -2.54
CA ALA A 114 6.38 -13.47 -3.01
C ALA A 114 5.53 -14.00 -1.85
N PHE A 115 6.16 -14.72 -0.92
CA PHE A 115 5.47 -15.34 0.21
C PHE A 115 4.85 -14.30 1.17
N PHE A 116 5.61 -13.26 1.58
CA PHE A 116 4.99 -12.22 2.38
C PHE A 116 4.02 -11.34 1.57
N GLY A 117 4.23 -11.21 0.26
CA GLY A 117 3.26 -10.61 -0.65
C GLY A 117 1.91 -11.34 -0.60
N VAL A 118 1.89 -12.67 -0.69
CA VAL A 118 0.67 -13.47 -0.51
C VAL A 118 0.03 -13.18 0.85
N GLY A 119 0.84 -13.16 1.92
CA GLY A 119 0.37 -12.83 3.26
C GLY A 119 -0.32 -11.46 3.36
N TYR A 120 0.29 -10.45 2.73
CA TYR A 120 -0.29 -9.10 2.62
C TYR A 120 -1.63 -9.10 1.90
N GLY A 121 -1.70 -9.76 0.75
CA GLY A 121 -2.92 -9.88 -0.05
C GLY A 121 -4.03 -10.66 0.66
N LEU A 122 -3.68 -11.63 1.52
CA LEU A 122 -4.66 -12.35 2.34
C LEU A 122 -5.20 -11.49 3.48
N SER A 123 -4.30 -10.83 4.24
CA SER A 123 -4.68 -10.17 5.50
C SER A 123 -5.32 -8.81 5.31
N THR A 124 -4.83 -7.98 4.40
CA THR A 124 -5.22 -6.56 4.31
C THR A 124 -6.67 -6.37 3.85
N PRO A 125 -7.14 -7.00 2.75
CA PRO A 125 -8.54 -6.89 2.34
C PRO A 125 -9.49 -7.47 3.39
N GLY A 126 -9.13 -8.62 3.97
CA GLY A 126 -9.92 -9.26 5.01
C GLY A 126 -10.08 -8.39 6.25
N THR A 127 -9.01 -7.72 6.67
CA THR A 127 -9.04 -6.81 7.81
C THR A 127 -9.92 -5.57 7.52
N ASN A 128 -9.72 -4.95 6.36
CA ASN A 128 -10.50 -3.77 5.96
C ASN A 128 -12.00 -4.09 5.87
N LEU A 129 -12.33 -5.24 5.29
CA LEU A 129 -13.73 -5.65 5.15
C LEU A 129 -14.34 -5.99 6.51
N TRP A 130 -13.63 -6.72 7.37
CA TRP A 130 -14.10 -7.01 8.73
C TRP A 130 -14.37 -5.74 9.54
N VAL A 131 -13.45 -4.76 9.47
CA VAL A 131 -13.64 -3.46 10.16
C VAL A 131 -14.83 -2.71 9.58
N ALA A 132 -14.99 -2.69 8.25
CA ALA A 132 -16.12 -2.02 7.61
C ALA A 132 -17.48 -2.63 8.02
N GLU A 133 -17.56 -3.95 8.17
CA GLU A 133 -18.77 -4.66 8.59
C GLU A 133 -19.03 -4.49 10.10
N THR A 134 -17.98 -4.56 10.92
CA THR A 134 -18.12 -4.51 12.39
C THR A 134 -18.46 -3.11 12.90
N TYR A 135 -17.89 -2.07 12.28
CA TYR A 135 -18.03 -0.69 12.78
C TYR A 135 -19.18 0.11 12.14
N GLY A 136 -19.94 -0.46 11.19
CA GLY A 136 -21.17 0.12 10.66
C GLY A 136 -21.04 1.62 10.30
N ASP A 137 -21.77 2.47 11.01
CA ASP A 137 -21.76 3.93 10.79
C ASP A 137 -20.40 4.58 11.10
N HIS A 138 -19.60 3.99 11.97
CA HIS A 138 -18.25 4.46 12.32
C HIS A 138 -17.14 3.87 11.44
N ARG A 139 -17.48 3.06 10.42
CA ARG A 139 -16.51 2.36 9.55
C ARG A 139 -15.47 3.28 8.94
N ALA A 140 -15.88 4.47 8.49
CA ALA A 140 -14.94 5.42 7.87
C ALA A 140 -13.87 5.90 8.86
N SER A 141 -14.27 6.18 10.09
CA SER A 141 -13.36 6.58 11.17
C SER A 141 -12.38 5.46 11.53
N ALA A 142 -12.90 4.22 11.71
CA ALA A 142 -12.09 3.07 12.04
C ALA A 142 -11.05 2.74 10.94
N LEU A 143 -11.47 2.75 9.67
CA LEU A 143 -10.57 2.56 8.53
C LEU A 143 -9.53 3.67 8.43
N ASN A 144 -9.87 4.92 8.74
CA ASN A 144 -8.91 6.02 8.78
C ASN A 144 -7.84 5.82 9.86
N VAL A 145 -8.22 5.36 11.06
CA VAL A 145 -7.26 5.04 12.13
C VAL A 145 -6.32 3.93 11.70
N MET A 146 -6.82 2.89 11.04
CA MET A 146 -5.98 1.81 10.52
C MET A 146 -5.02 2.29 9.43
N ASN A 147 -5.50 3.12 8.49
CA ASN A 147 -4.64 3.70 7.46
C ASN A 147 -3.58 4.64 8.06
N LEU A 148 -3.91 5.37 9.13
CA LEU A 148 -2.94 6.15 9.90
C LEU A 148 -1.88 5.23 10.53
N ALA A 149 -2.30 4.12 11.15
CA ALA A 149 -1.40 3.13 11.74
C ALA A 149 -0.44 2.55 10.67
N TRP A 150 -0.95 2.22 9.48
CA TRP A 150 -0.11 1.81 8.34
C TRP A 150 0.89 2.90 7.96
N GLY A 151 0.46 4.14 7.87
CA GLY A 151 1.32 5.29 7.54
C GLY A 151 2.44 5.51 8.56
N VAL A 152 2.15 5.34 9.85
CA VAL A 152 3.15 5.37 10.93
C VAL A 152 4.20 4.28 10.69
N GLY A 153 3.78 3.06 10.38
CA GLY A 153 4.69 1.96 10.04
C GLY A 153 5.57 2.27 8.83
N ALA A 154 4.98 2.82 7.77
CA ALA A 154 5.70 3.20 6.55
C ALA A 154 6.76 4.29 6.80
N ILE A 155 6.47 5.27 7.67
CA ILE A 155 7.45 6.30 8.07
C ILE A 155 8.56 5.68 8.96
N MET A 156 8.20 4.84 9.92
CA MET A 156 9.15 4.19 10.83
C MET A 156 10.10 3.22 10.13
N CYS A 157 9.71 2.68 9.00
CA CYS A 157 10.48 1.74 8.20
C CYS A 157 11.91 2.24 7.91
N SER A 158 12.06 3.47 7.41
CA SER A 158 13.36 4.02 7.01
C SER A 158 14.30 4.30 8.19
N PRO A 159 13.88 4.89 9.33
CA PRO A 159 14.72 4.99 10.53
C PRO A 159 15.19 3.63 11.06
N LEU A 160 14.30 2.63 11.09
CA LEU A 160 14.63 1.27 11.51
C LEU A 160 15.68 0.64 10.57
N ALA A 161 15.49 0.79 9.26
CA ALA A 161 16.46 0.34 8.27
C ALA A 161 17.81 1.03 8.46
N LYS A 162 17.84 2.37 8.59
CA LYS A 162 19.08 3.12 8.83
C LYS A 162 19.83 2.65 10.07
N ILE A 163 19.13 2.44 11.19
CA ILE A 163 19.74 1.96 12.43
C ILE A 163 20.33 0.56 12.21
N SER A 164 19.59 -0.35 11.59
CA SER A 164 20.04 -1.72 11.33
C SER A 164 21.22 -1.79 10.36
N ILE A 165 21.26 -0.92 9.35
CA ILE A 165 22.38 -0.79 8.41
C ILE A 165 23.62 -0.30 9.15
N ARG A 166 23.48 0.78 9.94
CA ARG A 166 24.59 1.38 10.70
C ARG A 166 25.20 0.43 11.72
N THR A 167 24.39 -0.39 12.36
CA THR A 167 24.84 -1.36 13.37
C THR A 167 25.27 -2.70 12.76
N GLY A 168 25.08 -2.92 11.47
CA GLY A 168 25.36 -4.20 10.81
C GLY A 168 24.36 -5.31 11.13
N HIS A 169 23.22 -4.98 11.79
CA HIS A 169 22.24 -5.96 12.29
C HIS A 169 20.95 -6.00 11.46
N VAL A 170 21.06 -5.91 10.14
CA VAL A 170 19.88 -5.95 9.26
C VAL A 170 19.06 -7.24 9.45
N SER A 171 19.73 -8.40 9.50
CA SER A 171 19.04 -9.69 9.70
C SER A 171 18.29 -9.75 11.04
N LEU A 172 18.86 -9.17 12.10
CA LEU A 172 18.20 -9.11 13.41
C LEU A 172 16.89 -8.31 13.32
N LEU A 173 16.88 -7.16 12.62
CA LEU A 173 15.66 -6.37 12.42
C LEU A 173 14.61 -7.18 11.68
N LEU A 174 14.99 -7.91 10.61
CA LEU A 174 14.07 -8.75 9.85
C LEU A 174 13.43 -9.82 10.75
N TYR A 175 14.22 -10.48 11.60
CA TYR A 175 13.72 -11.50 12.53
C TYR A 175 12.82 -10.90 13.61
N VAL A 176 13.19 -9.75 14.20
CA VAL A 176 12.40 -9.11 15.26
C VAL A 176 11.04 -8.64 14.73
N VAL A 177 11.00 -7.95 13.58
CA VAL A 177 9.76 -7.50 12.97
C VAL A 177 8.91 -8.69 12.51
N GLY A 178 9.54 -9.70 11.90
CA GLY A 178 8.86 -10.93 11.50
C GLY A 178 8.25 -11.69 12.68
N ALA A 179 9.01 -11.86 13.77
CA ALA A 179 8.54 -12.51 15.00
C ALA A 179 7.39 -11.72 15.64
N PHE A 180 7.47 -10.38 15.66
CA PHE A 180 6.40 -9.54 16.19
C PHE A 180 5.11 -9.67 15.35
N CYS A 181 5.22 -9.74 14.01
CA CYS A 181 4.09 -10.00 13.13
C CYS A 181 3.44 -11.37 13.40
N CYS A 182 4.25 -12.41 13.58
CA CYS A 182 3.76 -13.74 13.96
C CYS A 182 3.10 -13.74 15.35
N LEU A 183 3.65 -12.99 16.32
CA LEU A 183 3.05 -12.84 17.64
C LEU A 183 1.66 -12.21 17.55
N LEU A 184 1.50 -11.15 16.75
CA LEU A 184 0.19 -10.54 16.51
C LEU A 184 -0.80 -11.54 15.88
N ALA A 185 -0.35 -12.36 14.94
CA ALA A 185 -1.17 -13.44 14.37
C ALA A 185 -1.64 -14.44 15.44
N ILE A 186 -0.73 -14.86 16.33
CA ILE A 186 -1.04 -15.77 17.44
C ILE A 186 -2.01 -15.12 18.43
N MET A 187 -1.81 -13.84 18.76
CA MET A 187 -2.73 -13.11 19.64
C MET A 187 -4.14 -13.02 19.05
N LEU A 188 -4.25 -12.71 17.74
CA LEU A 188 -5.53 -12.66 17.03
C LEU A 188 -6.20 -14.04 16.95
N LEU A 189 -5.45 -15.15 16.92
CA LEU A 189 -6.03 -16.50 17.00
C LEU A 189 -6.75 -16.75 18.32
N ARG A 190 -6.34 -16.11 19.42
CA ARG A 190 -6.93 -16.29 20.76
C ARG A 190 -8.13 -15.40 21.03
N VAL A 191 -8.37 -14.39 20.19
CA VAL A 191 -9.50 -13.46 20.38
C VAL A 191 -10.70 -13.91 19.54
N PRO A 192 -11.93 -13.94 20.08
CA PRO A 192 -13.12 -14.31 19.32
C PRO A 192 -13.50 -13.19 18.33
N PHE A 193 -13.52 -13.51 17.04
CA PHE A 193 -14.10 -12.64 16.01
C PHE A 193 -15.62 -12.87 16.02
N VAL A 194 -16.36 -11.99 16.66
CA VAL A 194 -17.84 -12.06 16.62
C VAL A 194 -18.32 -11.59 15.26
N HIS A 195 -19.01 -12.44 14.55
CA HIS A 195 -19.66 -12.13 13.29
C HIS A 195 -21.06 -11.58 13.61
N SER A 196 -21.29 -10.32 13.30
CA SER A 196 -22.63 -9.89 12.96
C SER A 196 -22.90 -10.43 11.54
N ILE A 197 -23.62 -11.54 11.43
CA ILE A 197 -24.15 -11.98 10.15
C ILE A 197 -25.20 -10.93 9.77
N HIS A 198 -24.78 -9.81 9.24
CA HIS A 198 -25.63 -9.03 8.38
C HIS A 198 -25.68 -9.81 7.08
N ASN A 199 -26.72 -10.63 6.90
CA ASN A 199 -27.16 -11.12 5.62
C ASN A 199 -27.44 -9.88 4.74
N ALA A 200 -26.41 -9.28 4.21
CA ALA A 200 -26.53 -8.50 3.00
C ALA A 200 -26.79 -9.52 1.88
N GLU A 201 -28.03 -10.04 1.84
CA GLU A 201 -28.64 -10.47 0.60
C GLU A 201 -28.63 -9.25 -0.33
N SER A 202 -27.47 -8.99 -0.90
CA SER A 202 -27.40 -8.17 -2.09
C SER A 202 -28.11 -8.97 -3.17
N SER A 203 -29.35 -8.62 -3.41
CA SER A 203 -29.99 -8.84 -4.71
C SER A 203 -29.08 -8.14 -5.72
N GLU A 204 -28.02 -8.84 -6.12
CA GLU A 204 -27.14 -8.38 -7.18
C GLU A 204 -28.00 -8.35 -8.44
N SER A 205 -28.45 -7.15 -8.78
CA SER A 205 -28.95 -6.89 -10.13
C SER A 205 -27.88 -7.39 -11.10
N GLN A 206 -28.16 -8.51 -11.77
CA GLN A 206 -27.29 -9.14 -12.77
C GLN A 206 -27.21 -8.32 -14.08
N SER A 207 -27.57 -7.04 -14.04
CA SER A 207 -27.44 -6.18 -15.22
C SER A 207 -25.95 -6.01 -15.54
N GLY A 208 -25.55 -6.43 -16.72
CA GLY A 208 -24.21 -6.26 -17.27
C GLY A 208 -23.80 -4.79 -17.27
N LEU A 209 -22.49 -4.51 -17.34
CA LEU A 209 -21.97 -3.16 -17.51
C LEU A 209 -22.36 -2.67 -18.91
N SER A 210 -22.89 -1.43 -19.00
CA SER A 210 -23.07 -0.75 -20.28
C SER A 210 -21.70 -0.44 -20.91
N GLY A 211 -21.66 -0.16 -22.21
CA GLY A 211 -20.40 0.24 -22.86
C GLY A 211 -19.76 1.48 -22.22
N ALA A 212 -20.57 2.44 -21.77
CA ALA A 212 -20.10 3.62 -21.04
C ALA A 212 -19.54 3.25 -19.65
N ASP A 213 -20.20 2.36 -18.91
CA ASP A 213 -19.70 1.85 -17.62
C ASP A 213 -18.36 1.14 -17.80
N LEU A 214 -18.22 0.34 -18.87
CA LEU A 214 -16.97 -0.37 -19.16
C LEU A 214 -15.83 0.62 -19.46
N ALA A 215 -16.08 1.67 -20.24
CA ALA A 215 -15.08 2.70 -20.52
C ALA A 215 -14.60 3.40 -19.23
N ILE A 216 -15.53 3.75 -18.33
CA ILE A 216 -15.20 4.35 -17.01
C ILE A 216 -14.41 3.36 -16.16
N ALA A 217 -14.82 2.08 -16.13
CA ALA A 217 -14.10 1.06 -15.38
C ALA A 217 -12.66 0.87 -15.88
N VAL A 218 -12.45 0.87 -17.19
CA VAL A 218 -11.11 0.81 -17.82
C VAL A 218 -10.27 2.03 -17.44
N MET A 219 -10.83 3.25 -17.54
CA MET A 219 -10.10 4.47 -17.16
C MET A 219 -9.72 4.49 -15.68
N LEU A 220 -10.63 4.08 -14.78
CA LEU A 220 -10.31 3.92 -13.37
C LEU A 220 -9.26 2.82 -13.16
N GLY A 221 -9.35 1.72 -13.89
CA GLY A 221 -8.34 0.65 -13.85
C GLY A 221 -6.95 1.16 -14.20
N ILE A 222 -6.84 1.97 -15.26
CA ILE A 222 -5.58 2.63 -15.63
C ILE A 222 -5.10 3.55 -14.51
N LEU A 223 -5.98 4.35 -13.90
CA LEU A 223 -5.60 5.23 -12.78
C LEU A 223 -5.07 4.44 -11.58
N PHE A 224 -5.75 3.36 -11.16
CA PHE A 224 -5.29 2.53 -10.05
C PHE A 224 -3.95 1.82 -10.36
N PHE A 225 -3.82 1.28 -11.56
CA PHE A 225 -2.58 0.65 -12.05
C PHE A 225 -1.40 1.63 -12.01
N ILE A 226 -1.56 2.77 -12.67
CA ILE A 226 -0.49 3.79 -12.78
C ILE A 226 -0.19 4.42 -11.42
N TYR A 227 -1.21 4.68 -10.59
CA TYR A 227 -1.02 5.27 -9.27
C TYR A 227 -0.13 4.41 -8.39
N VAL A 228 -0.49 3.13 -8.19
CA VAL A 228 0.28 2.23 -7.31
C VAL A 228 1.68 1.98 -7.87
N GLY A 229 1.81 1.86 -9.19
CA GLY A 229 3.10 1.73 -9.84
C GLY A 229 3.98 2.97 -9.68
N THR A 230 3.43 4.17 -9.81
CA THR A 230 4.13 5.45 -9.62
C THR A 230 4.55 5.66 -8.17
N GLU A 231 3.63 5.42 -7.21
CA GLU A 231 3.89 5.50 -5.78
C GLU A 231 5.09 4.62 -5.38
N ASN A 232 5.06 3.35 -5.78
CA ASN A 232 6.12 2.40 -5.46
C ASN A 232 7.39 2.60 -6.29
N GLY A 233 7.26 3.13 -7.51
CA GLY A 233 8.41 3.52 -8.34
C GLY A 233 9.23 4.64 -7.70
N ILE A 234 8.57 5.67 -7.16
CA ILE A 234 9.26 6.78 -6.49
C ILE A 234 9.79 6.33 -5.12
N SER A 235 8.91 5.82 -4.25
CA SER A 235 9.29 5.47 -2.87
C SER A 235 10.30 4.33 -2.80
N GLY A 236 10.18 3.33 -3.67
CA GLY A 236 11.02 2.16 -3.69
C GLY A 236 12.45 2.42 -4.18
N TRP A 237 12.62 3.33 -5.14
CA TRP A 237 13.93 3.67 -5.68
C TRP A 237 14.58 4.90 -5.00
N ALA A 238 13.86 5.59 -4.11
CA ALA A 238 14.33 6.83 -3.48
C ALA A 238 15.66 6.67 -2.74
N ALA A 239 15.84 5.59 -1.97
CA ALA A 239 17.09 5.36 -1.23
C ALA A 239 18.24 4.93 -2.18
N ALA A 240 17.94 4.19 -3.24
CA ALA A 240 18.94 3.77 -4.22
C ALA A 240 19.46 4.98 -5.02
N ASP A 241 18.58 5.86 -5.46
CA ASP A 241 18.97 7.10 -6.11
C ASP A 241 19.73 8.03 -5.16
N ALA A 242 19.23 8.23 -3.94
CA ALA A 242 19.92 9.02 -2.92
C ALA A 242 21.36 8.56 -2.72
N LYS A 243 21.59 7.24 -2.55
CA LYS A 243 22.91 6.67 -2.33
C LYS A 243 23.87 6.89 -3.51
N ARG A 244 23.35 6.91 -4.74
CA ARG A 244 24.15 7.07 -5.96
C ARG A 244 24.40 8.53 -6.34
N SER A 245 23.40 9.39 -6.13
CA SER A 245 23.41 10.77 -6.62
C SER A 245 24.22 11.72 -5.77
N LEU A 246 24.38 11.43 -4.47
CA LEU A 246 25.02 12.31 -3.50
C LEU A 246 26.05 11.56 -2.65
N THR A 247 27.10 12.30 -2.22
CA THR A 247 28.05 11.77 -1.23
C THR A 247 27.47 11.85 0.17
N TRP A 248 27.56 10.75 0.91
CA TRP A 248 27.05 10.62 2.26
C TRP A 248 28.14 10.20 3.23
N SER A 249 28.28 10.94 4.31
CA SER A 249 29.17 10.57 5.42
C SER A 249 28.56 9.51 6.36
N THR A 250 27.24 9.27 6.22
CA THR A 250 26.46 8.33 7.03
C THR A 250 25.37 7.70 6.16
N ASP A 251 24.69 6.65 6.69
CA ASP A 251 23.59 5.96 5.97
C ASP A 251 22.28 6.77 5.90
N THR A 252 22.37 8.11 5.88
CA THR A 252 21.20 9.01 5.85
C THR A 252 20.40 8.90 4.55
N TRP A 253 21.00 8.41 3.46
CA TRP A 253 20.30 8.08 2.22
C TRP A 253 19.13 7.10 2.42
N ALA A 254 19.23 6.18 3.40
CA ALA A 254 18.17 5.24 3.74
C ALA A 254 16.89 5.90 4.27
N LEU A 255 16.95 7.19 4.66
CA LEU A 255 15.79 7.95 5.10
C LEU A 255 14.95 8.52 3.94
N ALA A 256 15.41 8.45 2.69
CA ALA A 256 14.69 9.06 1.57
C ALA A 256 13.21 8.60 1.48
N PRO A 257 12.87 7.29 1.58
CA PRO A 257 11.47 6.86 1.54
C PRO A 257 10.61 7.41 2.68
N MET A 258 11.19 7.71 3.87
CA MET A 258 10.45 8.31 4.98
C MET A 258 9.85 9.67 4.59
N PHE A 259 10.58 10.47 3.82
CA PHE A 259 10.07 11.77 3.34
C PHE A 259 8.90 11.59 2.39
N PHE A 260 8.94 10.58 1.52
CA PHE A 260 7.81 10.24 0.66
C PHE A 260 6.55 9.91 1.49
N PHE A 261 6.67 8.98 2.41
CA PHE A 261 5.53 8.57 3.26
C PHE A 261 5.10 9.65 4.22
N GLY A 262 6.02 10.52 4.67
CA GLY A 262 5.72 11.73 5.43
C GLY A 262 4.86 12.72 4.64
N GLY A 263 5.22 12.97 3.38
CA GLY A 263 4.42 13.76 2.44
C GLY A 263 3.04 13.13 2.18
N LEU A 264 3.03 11.81 1.93
CA LEU A 264 1.80 11.05 1.69
C LEU A 264 0.84 11.14 2.90
N LEU A 265 1.33 10.93 4.10
CA LEU A 265 0.54 10.96 5.32
C LEU A 265 0.07 12.38 5.67
N GLY A 266 0.98 13.37 5.58
CA GLY A 266 0.65 14.78 5.80
C GLY A 266 -0.40 15.29 4.82
N GLY A 267 -0.27 14.93 3.54
CA GLY A 267 -1.25 15.27 2.51
C GLY A 267 -2.61 14.58 2.71
N ARG A 268 -2.66 13.34 3.21
CA ARG A 268 -3.92 12.67 3.57
C ARG A 268 -4.62 13.38 4.74
N ALA A 269 -3.86 13.82 5.75
CA ALA A 269 -4.41 14.58 6.86
C ALA A 269 -4.99 15.94 6.42
N ALA A 270 -4.27 16.66 5.54
CA ALA A 270 -4.75 17.92 4.98
C ALA A 270 -5.86 17.76 3.93
N GLY A 271 -5.87 16.63 3.21
CA GLY A 271 -6.77 16.36 2.09
C GLY A 271 -8.24 16.45 2.43
N ALA A 272 -8.62 15.97 3.63
CA ALA A 272 -10.00 16.07 4.11
C ALA A 272 -10.49 17.53 4.25
N ALA A 273 -9.61 18.45 4.67
CA ALA A 273 -9.95 19.87 4.78
C ALA A 273 -9.98 20.55 3.40
N ILE A 274 -9.06 20.17 2.52
CA ILE A 274 -8.94 20.71 1.16
C ILE A 274 -10.17 20.31 0.32
N LEU A 275 -10.59 19.05 0.39
CA LEU A 275 -11.75 18.52 -0.34
C LEU A 275 -13.10 19.11 0.10
N ARG A 276 -13.17 19.73 1.29
CA ARG A 276 -14.36 20.51 1.69
C ARG A 276 -14.50 21.83 0.90
N ARG A 277 -13.41 22.34 0.33
CA ARG A 277 -13.36 23.66 -0.34
C ARG A 277 -13.14 23.54 -1.84
N LEU A 278 -12.50 22.48 -2.32
CA LEU A 278 -12.13 22.29 -3.72
C LEU A 278 -12.80 21.04 -4.29
N LYS A 279 -13.09 21.06 -5.60
CA LYS A 279 -13.60 19.89 -6.32
C LYS A 279 -12.55 18.78 -6.37
N GLU A 280 -12.99 17.53 -6.27
CA GLU A 280 -12.12 16.34 -6.35
C GLU A 280 -11.19 16.36 -7.58
N THR A 281 -11.71 16.77 -8.75
CA THR A 281 -10.91 16.87 -9.98
C THR A 281 -9.80 17.91 -9.86
N THR A 282 -10.08 19.07 -9.23
CA THR A 282 -9.05 20.12 -9.02
C THR A 282 -7.95 19.62 -8.09
N VAL A 283 -8.32 18.93 -7.02
CA VAL A 283 -7.36 18.33 -6.07
C VAL A 283 -6.56 17.23 -6.75
N ALA A 284 -7.20 16.39 -7.58
CA ALA A 284 -6.51 15.35 -8.32
C ALA A 284 -5.48 15.92 -9.31
N VAL A 285 -5.87 16.89 -10.14
CA VAL A 285 -4.96 17.54 -11.10
C VAL A 285 -3.81 18.24 -10.38
N GLY A 286 -4.10 19.04 -9.35
CA GLY A 286 -3.08 19.73 -8.56
C GLY A 286 -2.13 18.76 -7.87
N GLY A 287 -2.66 17.65 -7.35
CA GLY A 287 -1.86 16.58 -6.73
C GLY A 287 -0.93 15.91 -7.74
N ILE A 288 -1.42 15.55 -8.94
CA ILE A 288 -0.60 14.93 -9.98
C ILE A 288 0.52 15.90 -10.45
N LEU A 289 0.21 17.18 -10.65
CA LEU A 289 1.20 18.18 -11.04
C LEU A 289 2.25 18.38 -9.94
N LEU A 290 1.85 18.40 -8.68
CA LEU A 290 2.76 18.48 -7.54
C LEU A 290 3.65 17.23 -7.44
N ALA A 291 3.08 16.04 -7.67
CA ALA A 291 3.83 14.79 -7.70
C ALA A 291 4.86 14.77 -8.83
N ALA A 292 4.46 15.21 -10.03
CA ALA A 292 5.37 15.32 -11.17
C ALA A 292 6.50 16.31 -10.89
N GLY A 293 6.20 17.51 -10.37
CA GLY A 293 7.20 18.51 -9.98
C GLY A 293 8.15 17.99 -8.90
N GLY A 294 7.61 17.33 -7.86
CA GLY A 294 8.41 16.67 -6.83
C GLY A 294 9.33 15.60 -7.39
N THR A 295 8.84 14.78 -8.31
CA THR A 295 9.64 13.73 -8.98
C THR A 295 10.75 14.32 -9.85
N ILE A 296 10.50 15.43 -10.54
CA ILE A 296 11.53 16.16 -11.32
C ILE A 296 12.60 16.71 -10.37
N ILE A 297 12.19 17.40 -9.29
CA ILE A 297 13.14 17.95 -8.29
C ILE A 297 13.99 16.80 -7.69
N PHE A 298 13.38 15.68 -7.39
CA PHE A 298 14.05 14.49 -6.88
C PHE A 298 15.07 13.92 -7.89
N ALA A 299 14.65 13.66 -9.14
CA ALA A 299 15.51 13.05 -10.17
C ALA A 299 16.74 13.93 -10.51
N PHE A 300 16.62 15.24 -10.42
CA PHE A 300 17.71 16.21 -10.71
C PHE A 300 18.31 16.82 -9.44
N ALA A 301 18.12 16.19 -8.29
CA ALA A 301 18.63 16.70 -7.03
C ALA A 301 20.17 16.76 -7.00
N THR A 302 20.71 17.88 -6.57
CA THR A 302 22.16 18.11 -6.37
C THR A 302 22.53 18.30 -4.90
N SER A 303 21.53 18.36 -4.02
CA SER A 303 21.70 18.52 -2.59
C SER A 303 20.76 17.63 -1.81
N ARG A 304 21.06 17.38 -0.52
CA ARG A 304 20.19 16.61 0.37
C ARG A 304 18.81 17.26 0.53
N LEU A 305 18.77 18.59 0.59
CA LEU A 305 17.52 19.34 0.76
C LEU A 305 16.62 19.17 -0.48
N THR A 306 17.18 19.32 -1.69
CA THR A 306 16.42 19.16 -2.94
C THR A 306 15.97 17.71 -3.13
N LEU A 307 16.79 16.72 -2.74
CA LEU A 307 16.43 15.32 -2.80
C LEU A 307 15.26 15.00 -1.87
N PHE A 308 15.40 15.26 -0.57
CA PHE A 308 14.34 14.95 0.40
C PHE A 308 13.09 15.80 0.18
N GLY A 309 13.25 17.09 -0.21
CA GLY A 309 12.14 17.97 -0.56
C GLY A 309 11.38 17.48 -1.78
N GLY A 310 12.07 17.07 -2.84
CA GLY A 310 11.46 16.51 -4.04
C GLY A 310 10.66 15.22 -3.75
N VAL A 311 11.27 14.29 -3.00
CA VAL A 311 10.63 13.04 -2.57
C VAL A 311 9.40 13.32 -1.70
N PHE A 312 9.48 14.29 -0.76
CA PHE A 312 8.36 14.73 0.07
C PHE A 312 7.21 15.31 -0.75
N LEU A 313 7.53 16.21 -1.69
CA LEU A 313 6.53 16.83 -2.57
C LEU A 313 5.87 15.79 -3.48
N ALA A 314 6.61 14.80 -3.96
CA ALA A 314 6.05 13.71 -4.73
C ALA A 314 5.03 12.90 -3.91
N GLY A 315 5.36 12.54 -2.67
CA GLY A 315 4.44 11.87 -1.75
C GLY A 315 3.21 12.71 -1.41
N LEU A 316 3.42 14.01 -1.13
CA LEU A 316 2.36 14.97 -0.85
C LEU A 316 1.37 15.08 -2.02
N GLY A 317 1.89 15.15 -3.26
CA GLY A 317 1.08 15.22 -4.47
C GLY A 317 0.22 13.97 -4.69
N LEU A 318 0.77 12.79 -4.44
CA LEU A 318 0.03 11.51 -4.60
C LEU A 318 -0.98 11.25 -3.48
N SER A 319 -0.91 11.93 -2.35
CA SER A 319 -1.60 11.61 -1.10
C SER A 319 -3.11 11.46 -1.21
N SER A 320 -3.78 12.36 -1.92
CA SER A 320 -5.24 12.41 -2.05
C SER A 320 -5.79 11.63 -3.24
N LEU A 321 -4.94 11.16 -4.16
CA LEU A 321 -5.39 10.54 -5.41
C LEU A 321 -6.12 9.22 -5.17
N TYR A 322 -5.54 8.33 -4.36
CA TYR A 322 -6.14 7.02 -4.08
C TYR A 322 -7.53 7.13 -3.44
N PRO A 323 -7.73 7.95 -2.38
CA PRO A 323 -9.06 8.23 -1.84
C PRO A 323 -10.03 8.82 -2.86
N ILE A 324 -9.58 9.74 -3.72
CA ILE A 324 -10.42 10.33 -4.77
C ILE A 324 -10.85 9.26 -5.79
N PHE A 325 -9.95 8.38 -6.22
CA PHE A 325 -10.28 7.31 -7.16
C PHE A 325 -11.29 6.32 -6.57
N ILE A 326 -11.20 6.01 -5.27
CA ILE A 326 -12.20 5.21 -4.56
C ILE A 326 -13.55 5.94 -4.49
N ALA A 327 -13.55 7.24 -4.23
CA ALA A 327 -14.77 8.04 -4.21
C ALA A 327 -15.44 8.05 -5.61
N TRP A 328 -14.66 8.18 -6.68
CA TRP A 328 -15.18 8.09 -8.06
C TRP A 328 -15.73 6.70 -8.37
N LEU A 329 -15.03 5.63 -8.00
CA LEU A 329 -15.55 4.26 -8.13
C LEU A 329 -16.93 4.12 -7.47
N SER A 330 -17.06 4.58 -6.24
CA SER A 330 -18.31 4.51 -5.49
C SER A 330 -19.41 5.37 -6.12
N LYS A 331 -19.07 6.55 -6.62
CA LYS A 331 -20.02 7.48 -7.25
C LYS A 331 -20.56 6.94 -8.58
N TRP A 332 -19.72 6.33 -9.42
CA TRP A 332 -20.16 5.86 -10.74
C TRP A 332 -20.81 4.49 -10.71
N PHE A 333 -20.41 3.60 -9.81
CA PHE A 333 -20.87 2.22 -9.79
C PHE A 333 -21.88 1.89 -8.68
N GLY A 334 -22.01 2.74 -7.65
CA GLY A 334 -22.96 2.52 -6.55
C GLY A 334 -22.87 1.12 -5.95
N ALA A 335 -23.95 0.35 -5.98
CA ALA A 335 -24.00 -1.02 -5.46
C ALA A 335 -23.01 -1.97 -6.19
N ARG A 336 -22.72 -1.71 -7.47
CA ARG A 336 -21.76 -2.50 -8.27
C ARG A 336 -20.29 -2.19 -7.97
N ALA A 337 -20.01 -1.13 -7.18
CA ALA A 337 -18.64 -0.70 -6.85
C ALA A 337 -17.82 -1.81 -6.18
N ARG A 338 -18.43 -2.71 -5.38
CA ARG A 338 -17.75 -3.84 -4.75
C ARG A 338 -17.16 -4.78 -5.81
N ARG A 339 -17.95 -5.18 -6.81
CA ARG A 339 -17.54 -6.10 -7.87
C ARG A 339 -16.49 -5.48 -8.79
N VAL A 340 -16.72 -4.26 -9.25
CA VAL A 340 -15.78 -3.51 -10.11
C VAL A 340 -14.48 -3.23 -9.35
N GLY A 341 -14.57 -2.82 -8.08
CA GLY A 341 -13.43 -2.52 -7.21
C GLY A 341 -12.47 -3.68 -7.03
N GLY A 342 -12.97 -4.92 -6.94
CA GLY A 342 -12.11 -6.10 -6.87
C GLY A 342 -11.14 -6.20 -8.07
N VAL A 343 -11.64 -5.95 -9.28
CA VAL A 343 -10.82 -5.93 -10.51
C VAL A 343 -9.85 -4.75 -10.49
N LEU A 344 -10.30 -3.57 -10.05
CA LEU A 344 -9.46 -2.37 -10.00
C LEU A 344 -8.30 -2.53 -9.01
N PHE A 345 -8.54 -3.14 -7.85
CA PHE A 345 -7.48 -3.41 -6.86
C PHE A 345 -6.50 -4.48 -7.35
N ALA A 346 -6.97 -5.46 -8.12
CA ALA A 346 -6.10 -6.40 -8.80
C ALA A 346 -5.19 -5.71 -9.83
N LEU A 347 -5.75 -4.79 -10.63
CA LEU A 347 -4.97 -3.95 -11.55
C LEU A 347 -3.98 -3.04 -10.81
N ALA A 348 -4.35 -2.49 -9.66
CA ALA A 348 -3.44 -1.74 -8.79
C ALA A 348 -2.22 -2.56 -8.37
N ALA A 349 -2.43 -3.82 -7.95
CA ALA A 349 -1.33 -4.72 -7.61
C ALA A 349 -0.42 -5.01 -8.83
N LEU A 350 -1.00 -5.21 -10.01
CA LEU A 350 -0.23 -5.37 -11.25
C LEU A 350 0.57 -4.11 -11.60
N GLY A 351 0.06 -2.92 -11.30
CA GLY A 351 0.80 -1.67 -11.44
C GLY A 351 2.07 -1.64 -10.57
N GLY A 352 1.92 -2.05 -9.29
CA GLY A 352 3.05 -2.21 -8.37
C GLY A 352 4.05 -3.30 -8.80
N ALA A 353 3.55 -4.37 -9.47
CA ALA A 353 4.40 -5.42 -10.02
C ALA A 353 5.17 -5.00 -11.28
N SER A 354 4.72 -3.96 -11.98
CA SER A 354 5.21 -3.63 -13.33
C SER A 354 6.04 -2.35 -13.37
N LEU A 355 5.55 -1.23 -12.82
CA LEU A 355 6.21 0.07 -12.98
C LEU A 355 7.52 0.19 -12.18
N PRO A 356 7.61 -0.22 -10.89
CA PRO A 356 8.88 -0.15 -10.17
C PRO A 356 10.00 -0.99 -10.81
N PRO A 357 9.78 -2.23 -11.26
CA PRO A 357 10.82 -2.96 -12.02
C PRO A 357 11.11 -2.32 -13.37
N LEU A 358 10.14 -1.68 -14.03
CA LEU A 358 10.37 -0.94 -15.26
C LEU A 358 11.34 0.24 -15.04
N VAL A 359 11.30 0.91 -13.87
CA VAL A 359 12.32 1.89 -13.47
C VAL A 359 13.71 1.24 -13.53
N GLY A 360 13.86 0.04 -12.97
CA GLY A 360 15.13 -0.70 -12.98
C GLY A 360 15.59 -1.08 -14.38
N VAL A 361 14.67 -1.54 -15.23
CA VAL A 361 14.96 -1.88 -16.65
C VAL A 361 15.46 -0.65 -17.41
N VAL A 362 14.71 0.46 -17.34
CA VAL A 362 15.09 1.72 -18.02
C VAL A 362 16.40 2.26 -17.47
N SER A 363 16.59 2.20 -16.14
CA SER A 363 17.84 2.60 -15.49
C SER A 363 19.05 1.84 -16.03
N ARG A 364 18.91 0.52 -16.16
CA ARG A 364 20.00 -0.35 -16.68
C ARG A 364 20.33 -0.02 -18.12
N TYR A 365 19.32 0.10 -19.00
CA TYR A 365 19.57 0.39 -20.43
C TYR A 365 20.16 1.79 -20.65
N ALA A 366 19.81 2.76 -19.83
CA ALA A 366 20.29 4.13 -19.92
C ALA A 366 21.56 4.38 -19.08
N ASP A 367 22.03 3.39 -18.33
CA ASP A 367 23.11 3.52 -17.33
C ASP A 367 22.89 4.70 -16.36
N SER A 368 21.61 4.97 -16.03
CA SER A 368 21.21 6.11 -15.21
C SER A 368 19.88 5.90 -14.50
N LEU A 369 19.91 5.83 -13.17
CA LEU A 369 18.69 5.73 -12.38
C LEU A 369 17.79 6.99 -12.51
N ARG A 370 18.39 8.16 -12.76
CA ARG A 370 17.66 9.39 -13.06
C ARG A 370 16.75 9.25 -14.28
N ILE A 371 17.26 8.57 -15.33
CA ILE A 371 16.44 8.26 -16.52
C ILE A 371 15.37 7.21 -16.17
N GLY A 372 15.69 6.23 -15.33
CA GLY A 372 14.70 5.29 -14.79
C GLY A 372 13.52 5.99 -14.11
N LEU A 373 13.77 7.07 -13.37
CA LEU A 373 12.74 7.87 -12.71
C LEU A 373 11.80 8.64 -13.68
N LEU A 374 12.09 8.66 -14.98
CA LEU A 374 11.12 9.14 -15.98
C LEU A 374 9.90 8.21 -16.09
N VAL A 375 10.00 6.95 -15.68
CA VAL A 375 8.86 6.01 -15.68
C VAL A 375 7.74 6.50 -14.77
N PRO A 376 7.94 6.78 -13.46
CA PRO A 376 6.89 7.35 -12.63
C PRO A 376 6.46 8.75 -13.08
N LEU A 377 7.34 9.55 -13.69
CA LEU A 377 6.99 10.84 -14.27
C LEU A 377 6.03 10.67 -15.45
N ALA A 378 6.29 9.73 -16.35
CA ALA A 378 5.37 9.35 -17.41
C ALA A 378 4.04 8.84 -16.86
N GLY A 379 4.09 8.10 -15.74
CA GLY A 379 2.89 7.71 -14.99
C GLY A 379 2.04 8.91 -14.56
N CYS A 380 2.66 9.97 -14.04
CA CYS A 380 1.96 11.23 -13.74
C CYS A 380 1.29 11.83 -15.00
N ALA A 381 1.98 11.85 -16.13
CA ALA A 381 1.43 12.38 -17.38
C ALA A 381 0.22 11.55 -17.86
N VAL A 382 0.30 10.20 -17.78
CA VAL A 382 -0.83 9.32 -18.10
C VAL A 382 -2.01 9.55 -17.16
N MET A 383 -1.77 9.64 -15.85
CA MET A 383 -2.84 9.93 -14.88
C MET A 383 -3.51 11.27 -15.19
N LEU A 384 -2.74 12.31 -15.52
CA LEU A 384 -3.27 13.63 -15.87
C LEU A 384 -4.16 13.56 -17.11
N ALA A 385 -3.72 12.86 -18.17
CA ALA A 385 -4.49 12.66 -19.39
C ALA A 385 -5.81 11.91 -19.10
N VAL A 386 -5.77 10.82 -18.33
CA VAL A 386 -6.97 10.05 -17.99
C VAL A 386 -7.93 10.86 -17.12
N VAL A 387 -7.44 11.62 -16.14
CA VAL A 387 -8.27 12.51 -15.31
C VAL A 387 -8.93 13.61 -16.16
N ALA A 388 -8.22 14.13 -17.16
CA ALA A 388 -8.80 15.12 -18.10
C ALA A 388 -9.92 14.52 -18.97
N LEU A 389 -9.80 13.25 -19.37
CA LEU A 389 -10.81 12.52 -20.13
C LEU A 389 -12.02 12.11 -19.29
N LEU A 390 -11.78 11.75 -18.01
CA LEU A 390 -12.81 11.35 -17.05
C LEU A 390 -13.68 12.51 -16.55
N ARG A 391 -13.59 13.72 -17.12
CA ARG A 391 -14.38 14.87 -16.63
C ARG A 391 -15.75 14.39 -16.20
N PRO A 392 -16.08 14.43 -14.89
CA PRO A 392 -17.43 14.17 -14.48
C PRO A 392 -18.28 15.24 -15.19
N ASN A 393 -19.03 14.84 -16.23
CA ASN A 393 -20.04 15.69 -16.78
C ASN A 393 -20.85 16.21 -15.60
N SER A 394 -21.00 17.51 -15.51
CA SER A 394 -21.88 18.23 -14.59
C SER A 394 -23.35 17.89 -14.91
N ARG A 395 -23.68 16.60 -14.85
CA ARG A 395 -25.05 16.08 -14.92
C ARG A 395 -25.36 15.47 -13.55
N ALA A 396 -25.68 16.31 -12.62
CA ALA A 396 -26.53 16.05 -11.47
C ALA A 396 -27.03 17.39 -10.95
#